data_ddf862cfc5e15be194b71da9b01c6c12
#
_entry.id   ddf862cfc5e15be194b71da9b01c6c12
#
_cell.length_a   1.000
_cell.length_b   1.000
_cell.length_c   1.000
_cell.angle_alpha   90.00
_cell.angle_beta   90.00
_cell.angle_gamma   90.00
#
_symmetry.space_group_name_H-M   'P 1'
#
loop_
_entity.id
_entity.type
_entity.pdbx_description
1 polymer ?
#
loop_
_entity_poly.entity_id
_entity_poly.type
_entity_poly.pdbx_seq_one_letter_code
_entity_poly.pdbx_strand_id
1 'polypeptide(L)'
;MESVGARHAGPNTPSSRSGFSGRPKRRPRYLGADEIQRGKGQQYWTVLSDLVHGEVIGLARDRSQESLAGLLKEQLDNRQRASVKAVCIDMHQPYVNAFAEVLPTAEVVYDKFHVLQHAAEALDEVRRQEFFRASEVMREYGRGKRWLLLR
;
A
#
# COMPACT_ATOMS: atom_id res chain seq x y z
N MET A 1 -18.33 -37.76 -43.46
CA MET A 1 -17.13 -37.00 -43.06
C MET A 1 -17.59 -35.84 -42.24
N GLU A 2 -17.61 -36.03 -40.91
CA GLU A 2 -18.06 -35.03 -39.95
C GLU A 2 -16.87 -34.18 -39.48
N SER A 3 -16.96 -32.88 -39.63
CA SER A 3 -15.96 -31.93 -39.10
C SER A 3 -16.30 -31.56 -37.68
N VAL A 4 -15.47 -32.00 -36.74
CA VAL A 4 -15.54 -31.68 -35.33
C VAL A 4 -15.12 -30.22 -35.12
N GLY A 5 -16.06 -29.37 -34.75
CA GLY A 5 -15.81 -27.99 -34.35
C GLY A 5 -15.17 -27.91 -32.99
N ALA A 6 -13.94 -27.40 -32.93
CA ALA A 6 -13.25 -27.09 -31.70
C ALA A 6 -13.90 -25.90 -30.99
N ARG A 7 -14.44 -26.13 -29.80
CA ARG A 7 -14.91 -25.08 -28.89
C ARG A 7 -13.71 -24.45 -28.20
N HIS A 8 -13.40 -23.21 -28.54
CA HIS A 8 -12.50 -22.37 -27.76
C HIS A 8 -13.13 -22.08 -26.40
N ALA A 9 -12.55 -22.64 -25.36
CA ALA A 9 -12.81 -22.21 -24.00
C ALA A 9 -12.13 -20.84 -23.80
N GLY A 10 -12.92 -19.79 -23.59
CA GLY A 10 -12.42 -18.48 -23.21
C GLY A 10 -11.81 -18.51 -21.79
N PRO A 11 -10.92 -17.57 -21.45
CA PRO A 11 -10.27 -17.55 -20.15
C PRO A 11 -11.31 -17.37 -19.05
N ASN A 12 -11.37 -18.34 -18.14
CA ASN A 12 -12.13 -18.27 -16.89
C ASN A 12 -11.58 -17.10 -16.06
N THR A 13 -12.24 -15.97 -16.08
CA THR A 13 -12.09 -14.92 -15.08
C THR A 13 -12.67 -15.45 -13.77
N PRO A 14 -11.89 -15.69 -12.72
CA PRO A 14 -12.45 -16.02 -11.43
C PRO A 14 -13.20 -14.80 -10.91
N SER A 15 -14.52 -14.87 -10.88
CA SER A 15 -15.41 -13.96 -10.17
C SER A 15 -14.92 -13.87 -8.73
N SER A 16 -14.33 -12.73 -8.35
CA SER A 16 -13.96 -12.42 -6.98
C SER A 16 -15.24 -12.13 -6.18
N ARG A 17 -15.97 -13.18 -5.79
CA ARG A 17 -16.97 -13.05 -4.74
C ARG A 17 -16.21 -12.86 -3.43
N SER A 18 -15.99 -11.60 -3.05
CA SER A 18 -15.52 -11.25 -1.72
C SER A 18 -16.59 -11.68 -0.71
N GLY A 19 -16.21 -12.54 0.27
CA GLY A 19 -17.09 -13.04 1.32
C GLY A 19 -17.51 -11.99 2.36
N PHE A 20 -17.58 -10.71 1.99
CA PHE A 20 -17.96 -9.57 2.82
C PHE A 20 -19.38 -9.04 2.54
N SER A 21 -20.19 -9.78 1.78
CA SER A 21 -21.59 -9.45 1.49
C SER A 21 -22.44 -9.60 2.75
N GLY A 22 -22.69 -8.50 3.47
CA GLY A 22 -23.60 -8.50 4.62
C GLY A 22 -23.32 -7.49 5.73
N ARG A 23 -22.19 -6.78 5.72
CA ARG A 23 -21.94 -5.72 6.71
C ARG A 23 -22.76 -4.46 6.40
N PRO A 24 -23.32 -3.77 7.43
CA PRO A 24 -23.98 -2.49 7.22
C PRO A 24 -23.01 -1.55 6.51
N LYS A 25 -23.48 -0.89 5.45
CA LYS A 25 -22.68 0.04 4.64
C LYS A 25 -22.37 1.29 5.47
N ARG A 26 -21.33 1.22 6.29
CA ARG A 26 -20.80 2.38 7.02
C ARG A 26 -20.21 3.38 6.03
N ARG A 27 -20.09 4.63 6.44
CA ARG A 27 -19.42 5.68 5.68
C ARG A 27 -18.04 5.90 6.26
N PRO A 28 -16.99 5.33 5.65
CA PRO A 28 -15.64 5.47 6.14
C PRO A 28 -15.21 6.94 6.01
N ARG A 29 -14.61 7.49 7.05
CA ARG A 29 -14.07 8.86 7.04
C ARG A 29 -12.57 8.89 6.75
N TYR A 30 -11.87 7.88 7.21
CA TYR A 30 -10.42 7.75 7.06
C TYR A 30 -10.11 6.36 6.53
N LEU A 31 -9.45 6.31 5.40
CA LEU A 31 -9.03 5.06 4.78
C LEU A 31 -7.53 4.87 4.90
N GLY A 32 -7.08 3.64 4.98
CA GLY A 32 -5.69 3.23 4.83
C GLY A 32 -5.54 2.33 3.63
N ALA A 33 -4.48 2.53 2.85
CA ALA A 33 -4.04 1.56 1.87
C ALA A 33 -2.59 1.19 2.15
N ASP A 34 -2.35 -0.11 2.23
CA ASP A 34 -1.05 -0.69 2.53
C ASP A 34 -0.82 -1.93 1.66
N GLU A 35 0.42 -2.40 1.58
CA GLU A 35 0.75 -3.60 0.84
C GLU A 35 1.14 -4.75 1.74
N ILE A 36 0.68 -5.94 1.39
CA ILE A 36 1.09 -7.18 2.05
C ILE A 36 1.81 -8.04 1.03
N GLN A 37 3.04 -8.45 1.35
CA GLN A 37 3.77 -9.42 0.56
C GLN A 37 3.20 -10.83 0.79
N ARG A 38 2.84 -11.52 -0.30
CA ARG A 38 2.35 -12.90 -0.24
C ARG A 38 3.40 -13.88 -0.74
N GLY A 39 3.92 -14.70 0.16
CA GLY A 39 4.81 -15.82 -0.17
C GLY A 39 6.22 -15.39 -0.59
N LYS A 40 6.93 -16.28 -1.28
CA LYS A 40 8.27 -16.02 -1.82
C LYS A 40 8.15 -15.36 -3.19
N GLY A 41 8.83 -14.23 -3.38
CA GLY A 41 8.82 -13.46 -4.64
C GLY A 41 8.12 -12.11 -4.49
N GLN A 42 7.99 -11.37 -5.61
CA GLN A 42 7.37 -10.03 -5.64
C GLN A 42 5.84 -10.10 -5.85
N GLN A 43 5.15 -10.93 -5.06
CA GLN A 43 3.70 -10.96 -5.09
C GLN A 43 3.14 -10.09 -3.96
N TYR A 44 2.57 -8.97 -4.33
CA TYR A 44 1.97 -8.02 -3.40
C TYR A 44 0.46 -8.04 -3.50
N TRP A 45 -0.20 -7.73 -2.40
CA TRP A 45 -1.63 -7.47 -2.33
C TRP A 45 -1.83 -6.10 -1.72
N THR A 46 -2.70 -5.32 -2.31
CA THR A 46 -3.16 -4.06 -1.73
C THR A 46 -4.29 -4.35 -0.75
N VAL A 47 -4.17 -3.82 0.45
CA VAL A 47 -5.17 -3.88 1.51
C VAL A 47 -5.81 -2.52 1.67
N LEU A 48 -7.13 -2.44 1.55
CA LEU A 48 -7.90 -1.23 1.86
C LEU A 48 -8.59 -1.41 3.21
N SER A 49 -8.43 -0.47 4.12
CA SER A 49 -8.96 -0.53 5.49
C SER A 49 -9.69 0.75 5.90
N ASP A 50 -10.68 0.61 6.78
CA ASP A 50 -11.29 1.72 7.54
C ASP A 50 -10.48 1.92 8.83
N LEU A 51 -9.78 3.04 8.91
CA LEU A 51 -8.89 3.34 10.04
C LEU A 51 -9.64 3.70 11.33
N VAL A 52 -10.91 4.12 11.22
CA VAL A 52 -11.73 4.43 12.41
C VAL A 52 -12.15 3.15 13.12
N HIS A 53 -12.51 2.14 12.36
CA HIS A 53 -13.05 0.90 12.91
C HIS A 53 -12.02 -0.25 12.96
N GLY A 54 -10.84 -0.05 12.34
CA GLY A 54 -9.82 -1.10 12.24
C GLY A 54 -10.27 -2.30 11.38
N GLU A 55 -11.13 -2.05 10.40
CA GLU A 55 -11.71 -3.11 9.56
C GLU A 55 -11.11 -3.11 8.16
N VAL A 56 -10.78 -4.29 7.63
CA VAL A 56 -10.41 -4.45 6.23
C VAL A 56 -11.67 -4.35 5.37
N ILE A 57 -11.67 -3.41 4.43
CA ILE A 57 -12.76 -3.17 3.48
C ILE A 57 -12.63 -4.13 2.28
N GLY A 58 -11.40 -4.31 1.80
CA GLY A 58 -11.15 -5.18 0.65
C GLY A 58 -9.67 -5.40 0.37
N LEU A 59 -9.43 -6.30 -0.57
CA LEU A 59 -8.11 -6.72 -1.01
C LEU A 59 -8.06 -6.72 -2.54
N ALA A 60 -7.00 -6.17 -3.12
CA ALA A 60 -6.72 -6.29 -4.55
C ALA A 60 -5.39 -7.00 -4.77
N ARG A 61 -5.24 -7.65 -5.93
CA ARG A 61 -3.96 -8.22 -6.34
C ARG A 61 -3.07 -7.10 -6.84
N ASP A 62 -1.75 -7.26 -6.62
CA ASP A 62 -0.69 -6.32 -6.95
C ASP A 62 -0.81 -4.94 -6.25
N ARG A 63 0.12 -4.04 -6.55
CA ARG A 63 0.21 -2.69 -5.97
C ARG A 63 0.12 -1.60 -7.05
N SER A 64 -0.67 -1.84 -8.09
CA SER A 64 -0.85 -0.88 -9.17
C SER A 64 -1.92 0.17 -8.85
N GLN A 65 -1.88 1.28 -9.59
CA GLN A 65 -2.91 2.31 -9.53
C GLN A 65 -4.28 1.74 -9.89
N GLU A 66 -4.33 0.93 -10.95
CA GLU A 66 -5.55 0.33 -11.49
C GLU A 66 -6.22 -0.61 -10.48
N SER A 67 -5.41 -1.42 -9.79
CA SER A 67 -5.89 -2.34 -8.76
C SER A 67 -6.52 -1.62 -7.58
N LEU A 68 -5.88 -0.58 -7.05
CA LEU A 68 -6.43 0.21 -5.95
C LEU A 68 -7.65 1.03 -6.42
N ALA A 69 -7.60 1.67 -7.58
CA ALA A 69 -8.73 2.41 -8.13
C ALA A 69 -9.94 1.51 -8.38
N GLY A 70 -9.72 0.31 -8.92
CA GLY A 70 -10.74 -0.73 -9.09
C GLY A 70 -11.35 -1.14 -7.75
N LEU A 71 -10.52 -1.42 -6.76
CA LEU A 71 -10.95 -1.79 -5.41
C LEU A 71 -11.81 -0.71 -4.75
N LEU A 72 -11.40 0.55 -4.85
CA LEU A 72 -12.15 1.69 -4.33
C LEU A 72 -13.53 1.85 -5.00
N LYS A 73 -13.59 1.66 -6.33
CA LYS A 73 -14.84 1.74 -7.10
C LYS A 73 -15.78 0.57 -6.80
N GLU A 74 -15.24 -0.62 -6.55
CA GLU A 74 -16.01 -1.83 -6.23
C GLU A 74 -16.56 -1.81 -4.80
N GLN A 75 -15.72 -1.43 -3.82
CA GLN A 75 -16.05 -1.55 -2.41
C GLN A 75 -16.82 -0.34 -1.86
N LEU A 76 -16.69 0.84 -2.47
CA LEU A 76 -17.30 2.07 -1.99
C LEU A 76 -18.32 2.63 -2.98
N ASP A 77 -19.54 2.85 -2.53
CA ASP A 77 -20.53 3.58 -3.31
C ASP A 77 -20.23 5.11 -3.37
N ASN A 78 -20.95 5.86 -4.20
CA ASN A 78 -20.73 7.30 -4.38
C ASN A 78 -20.87 8.11 -3.09
N ARG A 79 -21.79 7.71 -2.20
CA ARG A 79 -22.02 8.39 -0.92
C ARG A 79 -20.90 8.11 0.07
N GLN A 80 -20.37 6.87 0.07
CA GLN A 80 -19.23 6.48 0.87
C GLN A 80 -17.97 7.19 0.41
N ARG A 81 -17.71 7.25 -0.91
CA ARG A 81 -16.59 8.01 -1.48
C ARG A 81 -16.63 9.48 -1.09
N ALA A 82 -17.80 10.11 -1.20
CA ALA A 82 -17.98 11.52 -0.79
C ALA A 82 -17.81 11.77 0.72
N SER A 83 -17.86 10.71 1.56
CA SER A 83 -17.68 10.83 3.00
C SER A 83 -16.23 10.73 3.47
N VAL A 84 -15.33 10.26 2.60
CA VAL A 84 -13.90 10.12 2.93
C VAL A 84 -13.26 11.50 3.03
N LYS A 85 -12.64 11.76 4.17
CA LYS A 85 -11.96 13.03 4.46
C LYS A 85 -10.46 12.96 4.19
N ALA A 86 -9.84 11.85 4.58
CA ALA A 86 -8.42 11.64 4.37
C ALA A 86 -8.10 10.17 4.14
N VAL A 87 -6.97 9.95 3.46
CA VAL A 87 -6.40 8.64 3.17
C VAL A 87 -4.98 8.57 3.71
N CYS A 88 -4.64 7.51 4.43
CA CYS A 88 -3.29 7.26 4.93
C CYS A 88 -2.63 6.20 4.06
N ILE A 89 -1.47 6.52 3.51
CA ILE A 89 -0.71 5.66 2.60
C ILE A 89 0.78 5.77 2.87
N ASP A 90 1.55 4.80 2.36
CA ASP A 90 2.98 4.97 2.19
C ASP A 90 3.30 5.98 1.05
N MET A 91 4.57 6.27 0.80
CA MET A 91 4.97 7.19 -0.27
C MET A 91 4.93 6.54 -1.67
N HIS A 92 4.01 5.59 -1.90
CA HIS A 92 3.88 4.89 -3.16
C HIS A 92 3.04 5.70 -4.16
N GLN A 93 3.67 6.27 -5.20
CA GLN A 93 3.03 7.16 -6.17
C GLN A 93 1.78 6.58 -6.86
N PRO A 94 1.72 5.28 -7.25
CA PRO A 94 0.51 4.67 -7.79
C PRO A 94 -0.70 4.78 -6.86
N TYR A 95 -0.52 4.71 -5.55
CA TYR A 95 -1.62 4.87 -4.59
C TYR A 95 -2.09 6.33 -4.50
N VAL A 96 -1.17 7.29 -4.51
CA VAL A 96 -1.51 8.71 -4.58
C VAL A 96 -2.39 9.00 -5.80
N ASN A 97 -1.99 8.46 -6.97
CA ASN A 97 -2.74 8.65 -8.22
C ASN A 97 -4.12 7.99 -8.18
N ALA A 98 -4.23 6.77 -7.64
CA ALA A 98 -5.51 6.07 -7.50
C ALA A 98 -6.49 6.83 -6.60
N PHE A 99 -6.01 7.36 -5.46
CA PHE A 99 -6.83 8.15 -4.56
C PHE A 99 -7.23 9.49 -5.19
N ALA A 100 -6.32 10.19 -5.87
CA ALA A 100 -6.64 11.43 -6.58
C ALA A 100 -7.70 11.23 -7.67
N GLU A 101 -7.67 10.08 -8.36
CA GLU A 101 -8.65 9.72 -9.40
C GLU A 101 -10.04 9.45 -8.79
N VAL A 102 -10.11 8.66 -7.71
CA VAL A 102 -11.38 8.12 -7.20
C VAL A 102 -11.96 8.95 -6.05
N LEU A 103 -11.10 9.59 -5.25
CA LEU A 103 -11.43 10.38 -4.07
C LEU A 103 -10.77 11.77 -4.13
N PRO A 104 -11.07 12.61 -5.14
CA PRO A 104 -10.34 13.86 -5.39
C PRO A 104 -10.49 14.90 -4.27
N THR A 105 -11.46 14.73 -3.37
CA THR A 105 -11.68 15.63 -2.23
C THR A 105 -11.03 15.16 -0.93
N ALA A 106 -10.46 13.95 -0.92
CA ALA A 106 -9.81 13.40 0.25
C ALA A 106 -8.38 13.91 0.36
N GLU A 107 -7.98 14.28 1.59
CA GLU A 107 -6.60 14.68 1.88
C GLU A 107 -5.69 13.43 1.92
N VAL A 108 -4.52 13.51 1.28
CA VAL A 108 -3.51 12.44 1.35
C VAL A 108 -2.59 12.69 2.52
N VAL A 109 -2.51 11.73 3.42
CA VAL A 109 -1.62 11.74 4.59
C VAL A 109 -0.63 10.58 4.45
N TYR A 110 0.65 10.85 4.59
CA TYR A 110 1.67 9.81 4.56
C TYR A 110 1.83 9.15 5.93
N ASP A 111 1.99 7.83 5.93
CA ASP A 111 2.23 7.09 7.15
C ASP A 111 3.55 7.54 7.79
N LYS A 112 3.44 7.98 9.05
CA LYS A 112 4.56 8.44 9.85
C LYS A 112 5.67 7.39 9.96
N PHE A 113 5.34 6.11 10.03
CA PHE A 113 6.33 5.04 10.16
C PHE A 113 7.25 5.00 8.94
N HIS A 114 6.68 5.04 7.73
CA HIS A 114 7.44 5.05 6.48
C HIS A 114 8.28 6.32 6.33
N VAL A 115 7.75 7.49 6.71
CA VAL A 115 8.52 8.75 6.71
C VAL A 115 9.74 8.66 7.64
N LEU A 116 9.54 8.13 8.86
CA LEU A 116 10.64 7.97 9.83
C LEU A 116 11.65 6.92 9.38
N GLN A 117 11.21 5.83 8.75
CA GLN A 117 12.09 4.82 8.19
C GLN A 117 13.01 5.41 7.13
N HIS A 118 12.49 6.16 6.16
CA HIS A 118 13.30 6.83 5.13
C HIS A 118 14.27 7.84 5.74
N ALA A 119 13.86 8.60 6.75
CA ALA A 119 14.76 9.51 7.46
C ALA A 119 15.90 8.76 8.16
N ALA A 120 15.60 7.62 8.80
CA ALA A 120 16.61 6.79 9.45
C ALA A 120 17.58 6.15 8.44
N GLU A 121 17.08 5.71 7.27
CA GLU A 121 17.90 5.18 6.18
C GLU A 121 18.85 6.25 5.63
N ALA A 122 18.37 7.48 5.43
CA ALA A 122 19.20 8.60 4.98
C ALA A 122 20.29 8.95 6.00
N LEU A 123 19.96 8.97 7.30
CA LEU A 123 20.93 9.17 8.37
C LEU A 123 21.99 8.05 8.42
N ASP A 124 21.58 6.79 8.24
CA ASP A 124 22.53 5.67 8.22
C ASP A 124 23.45 5.72 7.00
N GLU A 125 22.97 6.20 5.87
CA GLU A 125 23.78 6.41 4.67
C GLU A 125 24.86 7.49 4.92
N VAL A 126 24.49 8.65 5.45
CA VAL A 126 25.44 9.71 5.83
C VAL A 126 26.48 9.20 6.84
N ARG A 127 26.01 8.50 7.88
CA ARG A 127 26.88 7.86 8.88
C ARG A 127 27.91 6.93 8.23
N ARG A 128 27.47 6.09 7.28
CA ARG A 128 28.37 5.16 6.57
C ARG A 128 29.40 5.92 5.75
N GLN A 129 29.01 6.92 5.00
CA GLN A 129 29.91 7.73 4.19
C GLN A 129 30.96 8.43 5.06
N GLU A 130 30.56 9.06 6.16
CA GLU A 130 31.47 9.70 7.09
C GLU A 130 32.39 8.74 7.82
N PHE A 131 31.89 7.53 8.17
CA PHE A 131 32.70 6.48 8.76
C PHE A 131 33.84 6.05 7.83
N PHE A 132 33.61 5.94 6.53
CA PHE A 132 34.65 5.58 5.57
C PHE A 132 35.64 6.71 5.32
N ARG A 133 35.22 7.96 5.46
CA ARG A 133 36.09 9.15 5.33
C ARG A 133 36.91 9.42 6.58
N ALA A 134 36.49 8.93 7.73
CA ALA A 134 37.10 9.20 9.01
C ALA A 134 38.48 8.51 9.16
N SER A 135 39.34 9.10 10.00
CA SER A 135 40.60 8.48 10.42
C SER A 135 40.36 7.17 11.19
N GLU A 136 41.39 6.34 11.30
CA GLU A 136 41.31 5.06 11.99
C GLU A 136 40.83 5.18 13.45
N VAL A 137 41.33 6.18 14.16
CA VAL A 137 40.93 6.50 15.54
C VAL A 137 39.42 6.82 15.63
N MET A 138 38.90 7.62 14.70
CA MET A 138 37.48 7.97 14.66
C MET A 138 36.60 6.79 14.27
N ARG A 139 37.09 5.89 13.40
CA ARG A 139 36.39 4.63 13.05
C ARG A 139 36.29 3.70 14.26
N GLU A 140 37.35 3.58 15.04
CA GLU A 140 37.32 2.75 16.26
C GLU A 140 36.31 3.31 17.26
N TYR A 141 36.30 4.63 17.49
CA TYR A 141 35.34 5.31 18.36
C TYR A 141 33.87 5.14 17.87
N GLY A 142 33.63 5.19 16.58
CA GLY A 142 32.30 5.06 15.96
C GLY A 142 31.78 3.62 15.86
N ARG A 143 32.63 2.61 16.03
CA ARG A 143 32.28 1.19 15.89
C ARG A 143 31.21 0.79 16.91
N GLY A 144 30.13 0.14 16.46
CA GLY A 144 29.04 -0.32 17.32
C GLY A 144 28.03 0.75 17.79
N LYS A 145 28.24 2.03 17.44
CA LYS A 145 27.38 3.14 17.90
C LYS A 145 26.23 3.49 16.94
N ARG A 146 25.91 2.61 16.00
CA ARG A 146 24.80 2.80 15.04
C ARG A 146 23.48 3.17 15.75
N TRP A 147 23.18 2.49 16.85
CA TRP A 147 21.93 2.66 17.59
C TRP A 147 21.78 3.99 18.34
N LEU A 148 22.88 4.74 18.55
CA LEU A 148 22.82 6.06 19.19
C LEU A 148 22.21 7.13 18.26
N LEU A 149 22.32 6.94 16.94
CA LEU A 149 21.85 7.89 15.94
C LEU A 149 20.46 7.52 15.34
N LEU A 150 20.04 6.27 15.50
CA LEU A 150 18.82 5.72 14.91
C LEU A 150 17.73 5.40 15.94
N ARG A 151 17.83 5.99 17.13
CA ARG A 151 16.88 5.76 18.23
C ARG A 151 15.72 6.76 18.25
#